data_c0b410097d1adee401b0eb5a4991e91f
#
_entry.id   c0b410097d1adee401b0eb5a4991e91f
#
_cell.length_a   1.000
_cell.length_b   1.000
_cell.length_c   1.000
_cell.angle_alpha   90.00
_cell.angle_beta   90.00
_cell.angle_gamma   90.00
#
_symmetry.space_group_name_H-M   'P 1'
#
loop_
_entity.id
_entity.type
_entity.pdbx_description
1 polymer ?
#
loop_
_entity_poly.entity_id
_entity_poly.type
_entity_poly.pdbx_seq_one_letter_code
_entity_poly.pdbx_strand_id
1 'polypeptide(L)'
;MWIYIVGGILLLFAAYLIIQIVRCNTAVKESKERLAVYGAETVDLSYGKMSYVDTGKGEVILSVHGIFGGYDQAYDTCKDFNSDYRIIAPSRFGYLGSDVLGDGTPAEQTAAYVELLDKLGVDKAYLLATSAGGSAAFRFALDHPERTKGLILYCSAMPFTEKPEKYPEYAGPPAFLCNDLTIFIMSPMFEPIMGLEPSTIYGMLPVSERKTGVVLDASVTNLDMAKNYDDYHVEDLKVPTLVFQAKDDKLVRYSDTEKAVKRIPNCSFISFESGGHLLEGHGEEIKEAVSKFINDCEKTDCLV
;
A
#
# COMPACT_ATOMS: atom_id res chain seq x y z
N MET A 1 51.62 14.00 -5.38
CA MET A 1 50.81 13.11 -6.28
C MET A 1 49.50 12.67 -5.62
N TRP A 2 49.52 12.03 -4.48
CA TRP A 2 48.30 11.57 -3.78
C TRP A 2 47.27 12.67 -3.47
N ILE A 3 47.71 13.87 -3.04
CA ILE A 3 46.82 15.00 -2.75
C ILE A 3 46.00 15.43 -3.96
N TYR A 4 46.61 15.46 -5.14
CA TYR A 4 45.92 15.83 -6.38
C TYR A 4 44.91 14.75 -6.80
N ILE A 5 45.23 13.46 -6.59
CA ILE A 5 44.32 12.34 -6.90
C ILE A 5 43.12 12.41 -5.96
N VAL A 6 43.34 12.56 -4.64
CA VAL A 6 42.27 12.68 -3.65
C VAL A 6 41.44 13.94 -3.93
N GLY A 7 42.08 15.08 -4.21
CA GLY A 7 41.37 16.30 -4.60
C GLY A 7 40.52 16.14 -5.85
N GLY A 8 41.02 15.44 -6.86
CA GLY A 8 40.26 15.12 -8.09
C GLY A 8 39.04 14.23 -7.81
N ILE A 9 39.18 13.19 -6.98
CA ILE A 9 38.07 12.31 -6.57
C ILE A 9 37.02 13.10 -5.82
N LEU A 10 37.40 13.96 -4.89
CA LEU A 10 36.48 14.79 -4.13
C LEU A 10 35.69 15.76 -5.02
N LEU A 11 36.36 16.36 -6.01
CA LEU A 11 35.69 17.24 -6.97
C LEU A 11 34.69 16.49 -7.84
N LEU A 12 35.03 15.28 -8.33
CA LEU A 12 34.11 14.46 -9.10
C LEU A 12 32.92 14.02 -8.26
N PHE A 13 33.16 13.65 -6.99
CA PHE A 13 32.08 13.30 -6.06
C PHE A 13 31.17 14.49 -5.77
N ALA A 14 31.73 15.68 -5.54
CA ALA A 14 30.94 16.89 -5.34
C ALA A 14 30.10 17.24 -6.59
N ALA A 15 30.69 17.13 -7.78
CA ALA A 15 29.95 17.34 -9.04
C ALA A 15 28.82 16.32 -9.20
N TYR A 16 29.06 15.04 -8.91
CA TYR A 16 28.04 14.01 -8.90
C TYR A 16 26.90 14.35 -7.95
N LEU A 17 27.20 14.73 -6.71
CA LEU A 17 26.17 15.11 -5.71
C LEU A 17 25.34 16.32 -6.18
N ILE A 18 25.98 17.34 -6.75
CA ILE A 18 25.26 18.51 -7.29
C ILE A 18 24.28 18.06 -8.39
N ILE A 19 24.73 17.20 -9.29
CA ILE A 19 23.88 16.66 -10.37
C ILE A 19 22.67 15.90 -9.77
N GLN A 20 22.91 15.04 -8.77
CA GLN A 20 21.82 14.29 -8.14
C GLN A 20 20.84 15.21 -7.40
N ILE A 21 21.32 16.26 -6.71
CA ILE A 21 20.47 17.25 -6.06
C ILE A 21 19.56 17.97 -7.08
N VAL A 22 20.12 18.41 -8.20
CA VAL A 22 19.35 19.07 -9.26
C VAL A 22 18.30 18.14 -9.85
N ARG A 23 18.68 16.89 -10.17
CA ARG A 23 17.76 15.88 -10.71
C ARG A 23 16.65 15.53 -9.72
N CYS A 24 17.00 15.35 -8.44
CA CYS A 24 16.03 15.09 -7.37
C CYS A 24 15.03 16.24 -7.21
N ASN A 25 15.51 17.49 -7.16
CA ASN A 25 14.64 18.67 -7.03
C ASN A 25 13.69 18.80 -8.23
N THR A 26 14.15 18.48 -9.44
CA THR A 26 13.29 18.45 -10.63
C THR A 26 12.24 17.37 -10.51
N ALA A 27 12.62 16.15 -10.13
CA ALA A 27 11.71 15.03 -9.96
C ALA A 27 10.68 15.28 -8.84
N VAL A 28 11.07 15.92 -7.73
CA VAL A 28 10.15 16.33 -6.66
C VAL A 28 9.14 17.36 -7.16
N LYS A 29 9.59 18.35 -7.96
CA LYS A 29 8.68 19.34 -8.55
C LYS A 29 7.67 18.67 -9.49
N GLU A 30 8.14 17.83 -10.40
CA GLU A 30 7.28 17.06 -11.32
C GLU A 30 6.30 16.16 -10.56
N SER A 31 6.74 15.54 -9.46
CA SER A 31 5.87 14.73 -8.60
C SER A 31 4.77 15.54 -7.93
N LYS A 32 5.05 16.77 -7.51
CA LYS A 32 4.01 17.67 -6.96
C LYS A 32 3.01 18.09 -8.03
N GLU A 33 3.47 18.37 -9.25
CA GLU A 33 2.60 18.64 -10.39
C GLU A 33 1.73 17.42 -10.73
N ARG A 34 2.30 16.20 -10.71
CA ARG A 34 1.57 14.93 -10.86
C ARG A 34 0.51 14.76 -9.77
N LEU A 35 0.87 14.98 -8.50
CA LEU A 35 -0.08 14.83 -7.38
C LEU A 35 -1.26 15.80 -7.49
N ALA A 36 -1.06 17.00 -7.99
CA ALA A 36 -2.12 18.01 -8.15
C ALA A 36 -3.22 17.58 -9.13
N VAL A 37 -2.94 16.69 -10.10
CA VAL A 37 -3.94 16.28 -11.10
C VAL A 37 -4.89 15.18 -10.61
N TYR A 38 -4.61 14.53 -9.47
CA TYR A 38 -5.51 13.51 -8.92
C TYR A 38 -6.82 14.10 -8.35
N GLY A 39 -6.87 15.41 -8.10
CA GLY A 39 -8.06 16.04 -7.54
C GLY A 39 -8.38 15.55 -6.12
N ALA A 40 -7.35 15.23 -5.33
CA ALA A 40 -7.55 14.74 -3.98
C ALA A 40 -8.28 15.75 -3.10
N GLU A 41 -9.26 15.25 -2.36
CA GLU A 41 -10.04 15.99 -1.37
C GLU A 41 -9.53 15.71 0.04
N THR A 42 -9.97 16.47 1.02
CA THR A 42 -9.63 16.27 2.43
C THR A 42 -10.90 16.29 3.28
N VAL A 43 -11.00 15.37 4.22
CA VAL A 43 -12.10 15.27 5.17
C VAL A 43 -11.56 15.26 6.60
N ASP A 44 -12.26 15.95 7.51
CA ASP A 44 -11.95 15.91 8.95
C ASP A 44 -12.62 14.67 9.57
N LEU A 45 -11.83 13.81 10.20
CA LEU A 45 -12.23 12.61 10.90
C LEU A 45 -11.83 12.68 12.37
N SER A 46 -12.30 11.76 13.19
CA SER A 46 -11.93 11.66 14.63
C SER A 46 -10.43 11.47 14.83
N TYR A 47 -9.74 10.86 13.86
CA TYR A 47 -8.30 10.62 13.85
C TYR A 47 -7.49 11.66 13.08
N GLY A 48 -8.06 12.85 12.84
CA GLY A 48 -7.44 13.93 12.08
C GLY A 48 -7.92 14.00 10.64
N LYS A 49 -7.25 14.81 9.85
CA LYS A 49 -7.57 14.95 8.42
C LYS A 49 -7.16 13.69 7.66
N MET A 50 -7.98 13.32 6.69
CA MET A 50 -7.66 12.28 5.73
C MET A 50 -7.80 12.83 4.31
N SER A 51 -6.73 12.72 3.51
CA SER A 51 -6.77 13.03 2.10
C SER A 51 -7.13 11.79 1.28
N TYR A 52 -7.99 11.95 0.27
CA TYR A 52 -8.48 10.84 -0.55
C TYR A 52 -8.82 11.31 -1.96
N VAL A 53 -8.86 10.37 -2.89
CA VAL A 53 -9.46 10.53 -4.22
C VAL A 53 -10.75 9.74 -4.24
N ASP A 54 -11.83 10.34 -4.77
CA ASP A 54 -13.13 9.71 -4.94
C ASP A 54 -13.60 9.94 -6.38
N THR A 55 -13.74 8.88 -7.16
CA THR A 55 -14.07 8.98 -8.57
C THR A 55 -14.76 7.72 -9.07
N GLY A 56 -15.41 7.82 -10.22
CA GLY A 56 -16.19 6.73 -10.80
C GLY A 56 -17.61 6.63 -10.25
N LYS A 57 -18.29 5.52 -10.50
CA LYS A 57 -19.68 5.26 -10.10
C LYS A 57 -19.91 3.75 -9.96
N GLY A 58 -20.96 3.37 -9.26
CA GLY A 58 -21.35 1.97 -9.09
C GLY A 58 -20.85 1.39 -7.77
N GLU A 59 -20.49 0.12 -7.78
CA GLU A 59 -19.96 -0.56 -6.61
C GLU A 59 -18.64 0.07 -6.15
N VAL A 60 -18.43 0.14 -4.84
CA VAL A 60 -17.32 0.88 -4.26
C VAL A 60 -16.13 -0.03 -4.01
N ILE A 61 -14.97 0.40 -4.49
CA ILE A 61 -13.66 -0.18 -4.12
C ILE A 61 -12.94 0.83 -3.23
N LEU A 62 -12.72 0.48 -1.97
CA LEU A 62 -11.83 1.19 -1.05
C LEU A 62 -10.41 0.65 -1.24
N SER A 63 -9.53 1.46 -1.81
CA SER A 63 -8.16 1.06 -2.13
C SER A 63 -7.17 1.48 -1.04
N VAL A 64 -6.45 0.51 -0.49
CA VAL A 64 -5.51 0.68 0.64
C VAL A 64 -4.08 0.46 0.14
N HIS A 65 -3.33 1.56 0.01
CA HIS A 65 -1.98 1.54 -0.55
C HIS A 65 -0.92 0.89 0.36
N GLY A 66 0.23 0.51 -0.25
CA GLY A 66 1.41 0.00 0.44
C GLY A 66 2.29 1.08 1.07
N ILE A 67 3.50 0.67 1.51
CA ILE A 67 4.52 1.60 2.02
C ILE A 67 4.98 2.56 0.91
N PHE A 68 5.37 3.79 1.26
CA PHE A 68 5.68 4.89 0.33
C PHE A 68 4.52 5.33 -0.58
N GLY A 69 3.30 4.81 -0.37
CA GLY A 69 2.13 5.18 -1.14
C GLY A 69 1.45 6.47 -0.65
N GLY A 70 0.19 6.58 -0.99
CA GLY A 70 -0.73 7.66 -0.68
C GLY A 70 -1.98 7.50 -1.55
N TYR A 71 -2.85 8.50 -1.58
CA TYR A 71 -4.03 8.49 -2.44
C TYR A 71 -3.70 8.23 -3.93
N ASP A 72 -2.53 8.68 -4.38
CA ASP A 72 -2.05 8.48 -5.75
C ASP A 72 -1.79 7.01 -6.06
N GLN A 73 -1.01 6.30 -5.22
CA GLN A 73 -0.75 4.88 -5.41
C GLN A 73 -2.04 4.05 -5.23
N ALA A 74 -2.86 4.40 -4.22
CA ALA A 74 -4.14 3.75 -4.01
C ALA A 74 -5.05 3.86 -5.25
N TYR A 75 -5.13 5.06 -5.84
CA TYR A 75 -5.89 5.27 -7.06
C TYR A 75 -5.27 4.55 -8.27
N ASP A 76 -3.96 4.69 -8.48
CA ASP A 76 -3.28 4.10 -9.64
C ASP A 76 -3.41 2.58 -9.69
N THR A 77 -3.48 1.92 -8.53
CA THR A 77 -3.73 0.47 -8.44
C THR A 77 -5.12 0.10 -8.97
N CYS A 78 -6.08 1.02 -8.89
CA CYS A 78 -7.48 0.79 -9.26
C CYS A 78 -7.96 1.58 -10.49
N LYS A 79 -7.14 2.43 -11.09
CA LYS A 79 -7.58 3.37 -12.15
C LYS A 79 -8.25 2.69 -13.35
N ASP A 80 -7.82 1.48 -13.70
CA ASP A 80 -8.36 0.72 -14.83
C ASP A 80 -9.78 0.18 -14.54
N PHE A 81 -10.23 0.24 -13.29
CA PHE A 81 -11.60 -0.11 -12.86
C PHE A 81 -12.53 1.11 -12.80
N ASN A 82 -12.02 2.34 -12.96
CA ASN A 82 -12.78 3.58 -12.73
C ASN A 82 -13.97 3.78 -13.67
N SER A 83 -14.01 3.10 -14.83
CA SER A 83 -15.18 3.12 -15.73
C SER A 83 -16.37 2.33 -15.16
N ASP A 84 -16.12 1.32 -14.35
CA ASP A 84 -17.10 0.31 -13.92
C ASP A 84 -17.43 0.41 -12.42
N TYR A 85 -16.52 0.98 -11.63
CA TYR A 85 -16.61 1.06 -10.16
C TYR A 85 -16.33 2.47 -9.64
N ARG A 86 -16.87 2.80 -8.45
CA ARG A 86 -16.46 3.99 -7.69
C ARG A 86 -15.21 3.65 -6.89
N ILE A 87 -14.15 4.39 -7.11
CA ILE A 87 -12.86 4.21 -6.42
C ILE A 87 -12.73 5.26 -5.33
N ILE A 88 -12.62 4.82 -4.08
CA ILE A 88 -12.24 5.63 -2.94
C ILE A 88 -10.81 5.23 -2.54
N ALA A 89 -9.89 6.15 -2.73
CA ALA A 89 -8.45 5.92 -2.57
C ALA A 89 -7.87 6.87 -1.50
N PRO A 90 -7.97 6.55 -0.20
CA PRO A 90 -7.43 7.38 0.86
C PRO A 90 -5.91 7.23 0.99
N SER A 91 -5.24 8.30 1.42
CA SER A 91 -3.94 8.19 2.05
C SER A 91 -4.08 7.60 3.44
N ARG A 92 -3.30 6.57 3.75
CA ARG A 92 -3.22 6.03 5.11
C ARG A 92 -2.63 7.06 6.06
N PHE A 93 -2.74 6.84 7.35
CA PHE A 93 -2.21 7.74 8.39
C PHE A 93 -0.76 8.15 8.13
N GLY A 94 -0.49 9.44 8.21
CA GLY A 94 0.83 10.03 8.01
C GLY A 94 1.34 10.11 6.57
N TYR A 95 0.53 9.73 5.59
CA TYR A 95 0.85 9.86 4.17
C TYR A 95 0.08 11.03 3.54
N LEU A 96 0.68 11.70 2.57
CA LEU A 96 0.11 12.71 1.65
C LEU A 96 -1.16 13.41 2.18
N GLY A 97 -1.00 14.33 3.13
CA GLY A 97 -2.09 15.15 3.66
C GLY A 97 -3.02 14.46 4.67
N SER A 98 -2.74 13.20 5.05
CA SER A 98 -3.42 12.54 6.14
C SER A 98 -2.66 12.68 7.46
N ASP A 99 -3.38 13.05 8.51
CA ASP A 99 -2.85 13.19 9.87
C ASP A 99 -2.66 11.82 10.55
N VAL A 100 -2.04 11.86 11.73
CA VAL A 100 -2.02 10.76 12.70
C VAL A 100 -2.38 11.35 14.05
N LEU A 101 -3.61 11.11 14.51
CA LEU A 101 -4.03 11.39 15.87
C LEU A 101 -4.34 10.06 16.56
N GLY A 102 -3.65 9.79 17.67
CA GLY A 102 -3.68 8.48 18.33
C GLY A 102 -2.39 7.71 18.10
N ASP A 103 -2.45 6.40 18.25
CA ASP A 103 -1.29 5.49 18.14
C ASP A 103 -0.99 5.07 16.69
N GLY A 104 -1.91 5.38 15.76
CA GLY A 104 -1.79 5.07 14.33
C GLY A 104 -1.86 3.57 14.02
N THR A 105 -2.54 2.80 14.86
CA THR A 105 -2.68 1.36 14.69
C THR A 105 -3.57 1.00 13.48
N PRO A 106 -3.45 -0.21 12.91
CA PRO A 106 -4.40 -0.70 11.92
C PRO A 106 -5.86 -0.67 12.39
N ALA A 107 -6.12 -0.92 13.68
CA ALA A 107 -7.46 -0.81 14.24
C ALA A 107 -8.01 0.62 14.19
N GLU A 108 -7.21 1.63 14.56
CA GLU A 108 -7.58 3.04 14.40
C GLU A 108 -7.74 3.45 12.92
N GLN A 109 -6.87 2.92 12.05
CA GLN A 109 -6.97 3.16 10.61
C GLN A 109 -8.29 2.60 10.04
N THR A 110 -8.75 1.44 10.51
CA THR A 110 -10.05 0.87 10.08
C THR A 110 -11.21 1.71 10.60
N ALA A 111 -11.17 2.17 11.84
CA ALA A 111 -12.19 3.07 12.38
C ALA A 111 -12.28 4.39 11.57
N ALA A 112 -11.13 4.94 11.17
CA ALA A 112 -11.10 6.10 10.30
C ALA A 112 -11.68 5.82 8.90
N TYR A 113 -11.47 4.63 8.36
CA TYR A 113 -12.09 4.24 7.09
C TYR A 113 -13.61 4.08 7.19
N VAL A 114 -14.12 3.51 8.29
CA VAL A 114 -15.57 3.46 8.55
C VAL A 114 -16.15 4.87 8.58
N GLU A 115 -15.52 5.79 9.30
CA GLU A 115 -15.96 7.18 9.38
C GLU A 115 -15.88 7.89 8.00
N LEU A 116 -14.85 7.61 7.20
CA LEU A 116 -14.74 8.10 5.83
C LEU A 116 -15.92 7.60 4.97
N LEU A 117 -16.18 6.29 4.99
CA LEU A 117 -17.28 5.70 4.23
C LEU A 117 -18.64 6.27 4.64
N ASP A 118 -18.86 6.49 5.95
CA ASP A 118 -20.09 7.12 6.46
C ASP A 118 -20.27 8.53 5.92
N LYS A 119 -19.21 9.35 5.93
CA LYS A 119 -19.24 10.72 5.38
C LYS A 119 -19.48 10.76 3.87
N LEU A 120 -19.05 9.73 3.16
CA LEU A 120 -19.24 9.59 1.71
C LEU A 120 -20.56 8.87 1.34
N GLY A 121 -21.38 8.51 2.34
CA GLY A 121 -22.65 7.83 2.15
C GLY A 121 -22.51 6.41 1.60
N VAL A 122 -21.42 5.71 1.96
CA VAL A 122 -21.13 4.34 1.52
C VAL A 122 -21.39 3.37 2.65
N ASP A 123 -22.35 2.48 2.47
CA ASP A 123 -22.69 1.44 3.46
C ASP A 123 -21.65 0.31 3.45
N LYS A 124 -21.33 -0.24 2.29
CA LYS A 124 -20.38 -1.35 2.12
C LYS A 124 -19.43 -1.10 0.96
N ALA A 125 -18.22 -1.64 1.04
CA ALA A 125 -17.22 -1.57 -0.02
C ALA A 125 -16.47 -2.88 -0.22
N TYR A 126 -15.94 -3.11 -1.41
CA TYR A 126 -14.84 -4.02 -1.65
C TYR A 126 -13.56 -3.36 -1.15
N LEU A 127 -12.73 -4.08 -0.39
CA LEU A 127 -11.41 -3.60 -0.02
C LEU A 127 -10.38 -4.16 -0.97
N LEU A 128 -9.58 -3.29 -1.56
CA LEU A 128 -8.41 -3.70 -2.33
C LEU A 128 -7.16 -3.19 -1.61
N ALA A 129 -6.26 -4.08 -1.24
CA ALA A 129 -5.07 -3.71 -0.50
C ALA A 129 -3.79 -4.22 -1.17
N THR A 130 -2.76 -3.38 -1.13
CA THR A 130 -1.43 -3.69 -1.66
C THR A 130 -0.40 -3.69 -0.53
N SER A 131 0.47 -4.72 -0.50
CA SER A 131 1.65 -4.73 0.36
C SER A 131 1.33 -4.47 1.84
N ALA A 132 1.95 -3.47 2.47
CA ALA A 132 1.72 -3.07 3.88
C ALA A 132 0.26 -2.67 4.17
N GLY A 133 -0.53 -2.32 3.16
CA GLY A 133 -1.96 -2.04 3.30
C GLY A 133 -2.78 -3.22 3.80
N GLY A 134 -2.27 -4.45 3.65
CA GLY A 134 -2.93 -5.66 4.09
C GLY A 134 -3.29 -5.70 5.56
N SER A 135 -2.45 -5.15 6.44
CA SER A 135 -2.73 -5.13 7.89
C SER A 135 -4.05 -4.40 8.19
N ALA A 136 -4.24 -3.21 7.62
CA ALA A 136 -5.47 -2.46 7.78
C ALA A 136 -6.66 -3.14 7.08
N ALA A 137 -6.45 -3.73 5.90
CA ALA A 137 -7.53 -4.39 5.17
C ALA A 137 -8.03 -5.66 5.86
N PHE A 138 -7.15 -6.50 6.41
CA PHE A 138 -7.55 -7.64 7.22
C PHE A 138 -8.30 -7.21 8.48
N ARG A 139 -7.77 -6.20 9.20
CA ARG A 139 -8.47 -5.65 10.37
C ARG A 139 -9.86 -5.14 10.01
N PHE A 140 -9.99 -4.39 8.91
CA PHE A 140 -11.29 -3.90 8.46
C PHE A 140 -12.27 -5.05 8.18
N ALA A 141 -11.83 -6.05 7.42
CA ALA A 141 -12.69 -7.18 7.06
C ALA A 141 -13.07 -8.08 8.26
N LEU A 142 -12.21 -8.17 9.28
CA LEU A 142 -12.46 -8.93 10.51
C LEU A 142 -13.35 -8.14 11.49
N ASP A 143 -13.07 -6.86 11.69
CA ASP A 143 -13.76 -6.01 12.65
C ASP A 143 -15.12 -5.50 12.14
N HIS A 144 -15.23 -5.31 10.81
CA HIS A 144 -16.39 -4.71 10.13
C HIS A 144 -16.88 -5.57 8.96
N PRO A 145 -17.18 -6.86 9.16
CA PRO A 145 -17.65 -7.74 8.07
C PRO A 145 -18.95 -7.23 7.44
N GLU A 146 -19.80 -6.53 8.22
CA GLU A 146 -21.04 -5.90 7.72
C GLU A 146 -20.81 -4.71 6.79
N ARG A 147 -19.59 -4.13 6.80
CA ARG A 147 -19.18 -3.02 5.93
C ARG A 147 -18.33 -3.49 4.74
N THR A 148 -18.02 -4.79 4.66
CA THR A 148 -17.13 -5.39 3.68
C THR A 148 -17.90 -6.31 2.74
N LYS A 149 -17.86 -6.06 1.42
CA LYS A 149 -18.41 -6.93 0.38
C LYS A 149 -17.46 -8.05 -0.02
N GLY A 150 -16.16 -7.77 0.00
CA GLY A 150 -15.10 -8.72 -0.33
C GLY A 150 -13.73 -8.10 -0.13
N LEU A 151 -12.70 -8.94 -0.01
CA LEU A 151 -11.32 -8.55 0.23
C LEU A 151 -10.45 -8.97 -0.97
N ILE A 152 -9.72 -8.02 -1.55
CA ILE A 152 -8.83 -8.22 -2.69
C ILE A 152 -7.42 -7.82 -2.28
N LEU A 153 -6.45 -8.71 -2.44
CA LEU A 153 -5.09 -8.54 -1.93
C LEU A 153 -4.05 -8.70 -3.05
N TYR A 154 -3.20 -7.67 -3.24
CA TYR A 154 -2.13 -7.65 -4.23
C TYR A 154 -0.78 -7.69 -3.52
N CYS A 155 -0.03 -8.79 -3.62
CA CYS A 155 1.28 -8.95 -2.98
C CYS A 155 1.29 -8.37 -1.57
N SER A 156 0.28 -8.72 -0.78
CA SER A 156 -0.05 -8.06 0.46
C SER A 156 0.59 -8.75 1.66
N ALA A 157 0.86 -7.97 2.73
CA ALA A 157 1.19 -8.56 4.02
C ALA A 157 0.08 -9.52 4.45
N MET A 158 0.47 -10.71 4.92
CA MET A 158 -0.45 -11.77 5.32
C MET A 158 -0.30 -12.07 6.81
N PRO A 159 -1.39 -12.37 7.53
CA PRO A 159 -1.34 -12.80 8.91
C PRO A 159 -0.51 -14.06 9.11
N PHE A 160 0.24 -14.08 10.20
CA PHE A 160 1.09 -15.21 10.54
C PHE A 160 0.29 -16.49 10.75
N THR A 161 0.84 -17.63 10.32
CA THR A 161 0.23 -18.95 10.55
C THR A 161 0.38 -19.41 12.00
N GLU A 162 1.41 -18.95 12.66
CA GLU A 162 1.71 -19.25 14.07
C GLU A 162 2.14 -17.94 14.76
N LYS A 163 1.81 -17.81 16.05
CA LYS A 163 2.20 -16.64 16.84
C LYS A 163 3.73 -16.54 16.92
N PRO A 164 4.34 -15.46 16.42
CA PRO A 164 5.79 -15.32 16.46
C PRO A 164 6.27 -15.22 17.91
N GLU A 165 7.27 -16.02 18.29
CA GLU A 165 7.91 -15.92 19.60
C GLU A 165 8.68 -14.60 19.77
N LYS A 166 9.19 -14.07 18.65
CA LYS A 166 9.97 -12.82 18.61
C LYS A 166 9.65 -12.07 17.33
N TYR A 167 9.61 -10.75 17.41
CA TYR A 167 9.51 -9.84 16.26
C TYR A 167 10.40 -8.62 16.52
N PRO A 168 10.86 -7.93 15.46
CA PRO A 168 11.68 -6.73 15.61
C PRO A 168 10.89 -5.59 16.27
N GLU A 169 11.57 -4.59 16.79
CA GLU A 169 10.94 -3.35 17.26
C GLU A 169 10.63 -2.39 16.10
N TYR A 170 11.25 -2.62 14.94
CA TYR A 170 11.14 -1.78 13.75
C TYR A 170 11.31 -2.64 12.49
N ALA A 171 10.37 -2.56 11.56
CA ALA A 171 10.36 -3.33 10.32
C ALA A 171 10.09 -2.41 9.10
N GLY A 172 11.15 -1.76 8.62
CA GLY A 172 11.08 -0.85 7.48
C GLY A 172 12.40 -0.10 7.26
N PRO A 173 12.43 0.85 6.32
CA PRO A 173 13.62 1.64 6.05
C PRO A 173 13.93 2.56 7.23
N PRO A 174 15.21 2.70 7.63
CA PRO A 174 15.60 3.62 8.70
C PRO A 174 15.09 5.04 8.46
N ALA A 175 14.50 5.66 9.48
CA ALA A 175 13.83 6.96 9.36
C ALA A 175 14.73 8.09 8.80
N PHE A 176 16.05 8.04 9.04
CA PHE A 176 16.99 9.02 8.53
C PHE A 176 17.23 8.90 7.01
N LEU A 177 16.96 7.72 6.43
CA LEU A 177 17.03 7.50 4.99
C LEU A 177 15.74 7.96 4.27
N CYS A 178 14.62 8.11 4.99
CA CYS A 178 13.33 8.51 4.42
C CYS A 178 13.30 10.02 4.12
N ASN A 179 14.00 10.44 3.09
CA ASN A 179 13.97 11.77 2.52
C ASN A 179 14.21 11.70 1.01
N ASP A 180 13.80 12.74 0.30
CA ASP A 180 13.77 12.77 -1.16
C ASP A 180 15.14 12.44 -1.77
N LEU A 181 16.20 13.12 -1.32
CA LEU A 181 17.53 12.98 -1.92
C LEU A 181 18.14 11.59 -1.65
N THR A 182 18.04 11.10 -0.44
CA THR A 182 18.64 9.82 -0.07
C THR A 182 17.98 8.67 -0.84
N ILE A 183 16.65 8.60 -0.84
CA ILE A 183 15.92 7.54 -1.57
C ILE A 183 16.14 7.68 -3.07
N PHE A 184 16.18 8.92 -3.61
CA PHE A 184 16.46 9.16 -5.02
C PHE A 184 17.85 8.63 -5.43
N ILE A 185 18.89 8.90 -4.63
CA ILE A 185 20.25 8.39 -4.88
C ILE A 185 20.30 6.87 -4.75
N MET A 186 19.51 6.29 -3.84
CA MET A 186 19.46 4.84 -3.62
C MET A 186 18.62 4.09 -4.65
N SER A 187 17.81 4.76 -5.45
CA SER A 187 16.89 4.10 -6.40
C SER A 187 17.55 3.08 -7.35
N PRO A 188 18.82 3.21 -7.80
CA PRO A 188 19.48 2.16 -8.59
C PRO A 188 19.67 0.83 -7.84
N MET A 189 19.53 0.85 -6.50
CA MET A 189 19.61 -0.36 -5.66
C MET A 189 18.26 -1.04 -5.45
N PHE A 190 17.15 -0.48 -5.96
CA PHE A 190 15.82 -1.02 -5.78
C PHE A 190 15.68 -2.40 -6.43
N GLU A 191 16.16 -2.55 -7.66
CA GLU A 191 16.07 -3.80 -8.40
C GLU A 191 16.83 -4.97 -7.71
N PRO A 192 18.12 -4.84 -7.38
CA PRO A 192 18.85 -5.94 -6.72
C PRO A 192 18.31 -6.25 -5.31
N ILE A 193 17.83 -5.25 -4.55
CA ILE A 193 17.39 -5.42 -3.14
C ILE A 193 15.92 -5.83 -3.07
N MET A 194 15.05 -5.16 -3.82
CA MET A 194 13.59 -5.27 -3.68
C MET A 194 12.89 -5.84 -4.91
N GLY A 195 13.59 -5.98 -6.04
CA GLY A 195 12.98 -6.39 -7.30
C GLY A 195 12.09 -5.31 -7.93
N LEU A 196 12.32 -4.04 -7.58
CA LEU A 196 11.59 -2.90 -8.12
C LEU A 196 12.47 -2.12 -9.09
N GLU A 197 11.91 -1.73 -10.23
CA GLU A 197 12.61 -0.86 -11.16
C GLU A 197 13.06 0.45 -10.51
N PRO A 198 14.26 0.98 -10.84
CA PRO A 198 14.72 2.27 -10.30
C PRO A 198 13.74 3.43 -10.54
N SER A 199 12.98 3.37 -11.62
CA SER A 199 11.94 4.34 -11.98
C SER A 199 10.77 4.41 -10.98
N THR A 200 10.55 3.39 -10.17
CA THR A 200 9.53 3.35 -9.12
C THR A 200 9.67 4.53 -8.14
N ILE A 201 10.89 5.10 -8.01
CA ILE A 201 11.13 6.30 -7.19
C ILE A 201 10.21 7.47 -7.56
N TYR A 202 9.90 7.65 -8.85
CA TYR A 202 9.05 8.76 -9.29
C TYR A 202 7.61 8.67 -8.76
N GLY A 203 7.11 7.46 -8.51
CA GLY A 203 5.84 7.22 -7.82
C GLY A 203 5.92 7.41 -6.30
N MET A 204 7.11 7.28 -5.71
CA MET A 204 7.32 7.47 -4.26
C MET A 204 7.55 8.95 -3.87
N LEU A 205 7.98 9.78 -4.80
CA LEU A 205 8.23 11.21 -4.54
C LEU A 205 6.92 12.01 -4.37
N PRO A 206 6.89 13.05 -3.52
CA PRO A 206 7.93 13.41 -2.55
C PRO A 206 7.94 12.47 -1.35
N VAL A 207 9.07 11.86 -1.04
CA VAL A 207 9.25 10.99 0.14
C VAL A 207 9.08 11.78 1.44
N SER A 208 9.52 13.04 1.43
CA SER A 208 9.40 13.95 2.58
C SER A 208 7.95 14.13 3.06
N GLU A 209 6.96 14.10 2.15
CA GLU A 209 5.53 14.21 2.46
C GLU A 209 4.89 12.85 2.83
N ARG A 210 5.63 11.75 2.72
CA ARG A 210 5.20 10.38 3.07
C ARG A 210 5.93 9.83 4.29
N LYS A 211 6.98 10.54 4.76
CA LYS A 211 7.90 10.08 5.79
C LYS A 211 7.21 9.66 7.08
N THR A 212 6.25 10.45 7.56
CA THR A 212 5.52 10.14 8.79
C THR A 212 4.82 8.79 8.68
N GLY A 213 4.12 8.52 7.57
CA GLY A 213 3.47 7.24 7.31
C GLY A 213 4.46 6.08 7.16
N VAL A 214 5.60 6.30 6.47
CA VAL A 214 6.65 5.28 6.33
C VAL A 214 7.23 4.88 7.69
N VAL A 215 7.48 5.84 8.57
CA VAL A 215 7.97 5.57 9.92
C VAL A 215 6.91 4.88 10.77
N LEU A 216 5.64 5.29 10.64
CA LEU A 216 4.50 4.65 11.29
C LEU A 216 4.36 3.19 10.83
N ASP A 217 4.45 2.94 9.53
CA ASP A 217 4.43 1.57 9.01
C ASP A 217 5.54 0.72 9.62
N ALA A 218 6.76 1.25 9.68
CA ALA A 218 7.91 0.50 10.19
C ALA A 218 7.86 0.23 11.70
N SER A 219 7.22 1.10 12.48
CA SER A 219 7.19 1.02 13.96
C SER A 219 5.87 0.45 14.51
N VAL A 220 4.79 0.51 13.73
CA VAL A 220 3.45 0.10 14.16
C VAL A 220 2.83 -0.90 13.19
N THR A 221 2.48 -0.47 11.95
CA THR A 221 1.64 -1.25 11.03
C THR A 221 2.26 -2.59 10.65
N ASN A 222 3.55 -2.63 10.28
CA ASN A 222 4.23 -3.86 9.86
C ASN A 222 4.49 -4.84 11.03
N LEU A 223 4.33 -4.38 12.25
CA LEU A 223 4.50 -5.17 13.47
C LEU A 223 3.17 -5.64 14.05
N ASP A 224 2.07 -5.05 13.62
CA ASP A 224 0.77 -5.21 14.27
C ASP A 224 0.27 -6.66 14.21
N MET A 225 0.39 -7.32 13.06
CA MET A 225 0.01 -8.73 12.91
C MET A 225 0.81 -9.70 13.82
N ALA A 226 2.02 -9.30 14.23
CA ALA A 226 2.82 -10.08 15.18
C ALA A 226 2.48 -9.74 16.63
N LYS A 227 2.33 -8.45 16.94
CA LYS A 227 2.01 -7.96 18.29
C LYS A 227 0.60 -8.37 18.72
N ASN A 228 -0.35 -8.20 17.82
CA ASN A 228 -1.77 -8.43 18.02
C ASN A 228 -2.25 -9.67 17.25
N TYR A 229 -1.44 -10.75 17.27
CA TYR A 229 -1.67 -11.98 16.52
C TYR A 229 -3.10 -12.51 16.68
N ASP A 230 -3.62 -12.46 17.90
CA ASP A 230 -4.94 -12.99 18.24
C ASP A 230 -6.11 -12.18 17.63
N ASP A 231 -5.83 -10.99 17.09
CA ASP A 231 -6.78 -10.15 16.36
C ASP A 231 -6.81 -10.42 14.84
N TYR A 232 -5.97 -11.33 14.34
CA TYR A 232 -5.82 -11.62 12.92
C TYR A 232 -6.10 -13.09 12.58
N HIS A 233 -7.12 -13.66 13.23
CA HIS A 233 -7.61 -14.99 12.89
C HIS A 233 -8.33 -14.99 11.55
N VAL A 234 -7.58 -15.27 10.46
CA VAL A 234 -8.13 -15.26 9.10
C VAL A 234 -9.19 -16.34 8.87
N GLU A 235 -9.25 -17.36 9.71
CA GLU A 235 -10.29 -18.37 9.74
C GLU A 235 -11.67 -17.79 10.06
N ASP A 236 -11.72 -16.62 10.71
CA ASP A 236 -12.94 -15.93 11.09
C ASP A 236 -13.47 -14.97 10.02
N LEU A 237 -12.72 -14.82 8.90
CA LEU A 237 -13.16 -14.00 7.77
C LEU A 237 -14.48 -14.53 7.20
N LYS A 238 -15.48 -13.66 7.17
CA LYS A 238 -16.84 -13.97 6.67
C LYS A 238 -17.05 -13.55 5.24
N VAL A 239 -16.13 -12.78 4.66
CA VAL A 239 -16.26 -12.21 3.33
C VAL A 239 -15.44 -13.00 2.30
N PRO A 240 -15.88 -13.07 1.05
CA PRO A 240 -15.09 -13.64 -0.03
C PRO A 240 -13.74 -12.93 -0.15
N THR A 241 -12.69 -13.67 -0.44
CA THR A 241 -11.34 -13.13 -0.53
C THR A 241 -10.67 -13.56 -1.85
N LEU A 242 -10.04 -12.61 -2.54
CA LEU A 242 -9.25 -12.84 -3.75
C LEU A 242 -7.81 -12.38 -3.50
N VAL A 243 -6.84 -13.27 -3.71
CA VAL A 243 -5.43 -12.98 -3.45
C VAL A 243 -4.61 -13.18 -4.71
N PHE A 244 -3.76 -12.20 -5.02
CA PHE A 244 -2.77 -12.26 -6.09
C PHE A 244 -1.36 -12.21 -5.50
N GLN A 245 -0.45 -13.07 -6.00
CA GLN A 245 0.93 -13.12 -5.57
C GLN A 245 1.85 -13.61 -6.68
N ALA A 246 2.97 -12.93 -6.90
CA ALA A 246 4.03 -13.43 -7.77
C ALA A 246 5.04 -14.28 -6.97
N LYS A 247 5.55 -15.35 -7.59
CA LYS A 247 6.51 -16.26 -6.93
C LYS A 247 7.90 -15.63 -6.75
N ASP A 248 8.23 -14.67 -7.61
CA ASP A 248 9.49 -13.92 -7.62
C ASP A 248 9.44 -12.61 -6.81
N ASP A 249 8.36 -12.36 -6.06
CA ASP A 249 8.25 -11.21 -5.16
C ASP A 249 9.32 -11.27 -4.05
N LYS A 250 10.21 -10.25 -4.02
CA LYS A 250 11.30 -10.16 -3.05
C LYS A 250 10.89 -9.49 -1.74
N LEU A 251 9.71 -8.85 -1.68
CA LEU A 251 9.24 -8.11 -0.51
C LEU A 251 8.25 -8.91 0.33
N VAL A 252 7.30 -9.58 -0.31
CA VAL A 252 6.35 -10.47 0.35
C VAL A 252 6.59 -11.89 -0.13
N ARG A 253 7.01 -12.76 0.78
CA ARG A 253 7.39 -14.13 0.41
C ARG A 253 6.18 -14.95 -0.02
N TYR A 254 6.24 -15.49 -1.23
CA TYR A 254 5.20 -16.36 -1.78
C TYR A 254 4.81 -17.50 -0.83
N SER A 255 5.80 -18.16 -0.19
CA SER A 255 5.55 -19.28 0.72
C SER A 255 4.70 -18.92 1.94
N ASP A 256 4.77 -17.67 2.40
CA ASP A 256 3.99 -17.20 3.55
C ASP A 256 2.55 -16.90 3.10
N THR A 257 2.38 -16.28 1.93
CA THR A 257 1.06 -16.10 1.31
C THR A 257 0.38 -17.44 1.03
N GLU A 258 1.11 -18.41 0.42
CA GLU A 258 0.57 -19.75 0.12
C GLU A 258 0.08 -20.49 1.37
N LYS A 259 0.73 -20.31 2.51
CA LYS A 259 0.28 -20.88 3.80
C LYS A 259 -0.95 -20.17 4.33
N ALA A 260 -0.95 -18.83 4.29
CA ALA A 260 -2.03 -18.04 4.84
C ALA A 260 -3.34 -18.23 4.08
N VAL A 261 -3.32 -18.26 2.74
CA VAL A 261 -4.54 -18.44 1.91
C VAL A 261 -5.24 -19.78 2.16
N LYS A 262 -4.53 -20.82 2.58
CA LYS A 262 -5.11 -22.11 2.94
C LYS A 262 -5.98 -22.06 4.20
N ARG A 263 -5.82 -21.03 5.01
CA ARG A 263 -6.56 -20.79 6.25
C ARG A 263 -7.77 -19.87 6.05
N ILE A 264 -7.81 -19.12 4.95
CA ILE A 264 -8.88 -18.16 4.67
C ILE A 264 -10.08 -18.91 4.08
N PRO A 265 -11.27 -18.86 4.72
CA PRO A 265 -12.49 -19.38 4.12
C PRO A 265 -12.83 -18.63 2.83
N ASN A 266 -13.44 -19.30 1.86
CA ASN A 266 -13.88 -18.70 0.59
C ASN A 266 -12.79 -17.84 -0.10
N CYS A 267 -11.56 -18.36 -0.15
CA CYS A 267 -10.42 -17.71 -0.78
C CYS A 267 -10.17 -18.22 -2.20
N SER A 268 -10.11 -17.31 -3.15
CA SER A 268 -9.54 -17.55 -4.48
C SER A 268 -8.10 -17.07 -4.50
N PHE A 269 -7.16 -17.91 -4.88
CA PHE A 269 -5.74 -17.58 -4.96
C PHE A 269 -5.23 -17.72 -6.39
N ILE A 270 -4.73 -16.62 -6.94
CA ILE A 270 -4.12 -16.56 -8.27
C ILE A 270 -2.64 -16.22 -8.08
N SER A 271 -1.78 -17.11 -8.56
CA SER A 271 -0.33 -16.93 -8.47
C SER A 271 0.30 -16.83 -9.85
N PHE A 272 1.29 -15.95 -9.98
CA PHE A 272 2.06 -15.75 -11.18
C PHE A 272 3.49 -16.26 -10.98
N GLU A 273 4.11 -16.81 -12.03
CA GLU A 273 5.51 -17.28 -11.96
C GLU A 273 6.49 -16.09 -11.80
N SER A 274 6.15 -14.93 -12.39
CA SER A 274 6.93 -13.70 -12.37
C SER A 274 6.00 -12.48 -12.31
N GLY A 275 6.57 -11.27 -12.19
CA GLY A 275 5.86 -10.00 -12.11
C GLY A 275 6.23 -9.22 -10.86
N GLY A 276 7.01 -9.83 -9.98
CA GLY A 276 7.54 -9.19 -8.77
C GLY A 276 6.44 -8.67 -7.85
N HIS A 277 6.83 -7.72 -7.02
CA HIS A 277 5.92 -7.13 -6.02
C HIS A 277 4.79 -6.29 -6.62
N LEU A 278 4.95 -5.80 -7.85
CA LEU A 278 3.96 -4.96 -8.54
C LEU A 278 3.10 -5.74 -9.53
N LEU A 279 3.25 -7.06 -9.63
CA LEU A 279 2.52 -7.95 -10.56
C LEU A 279 2.65 -7.48 -12.02
N GLU A 280 3.84 -7.03 -12.42
CA GLU A 280 4.11 -6.46 -13.74
C GLU A 280 3.78 -7.47 -14.86
N GLY A 281 3.13 -6.96 -15.90
CA GLY A 281 2.75 -7.76 -17.06
C GLY A 281 1.39 -8.50 -16.92
N HIS A 282 0.75 -8.49 -15.75
CA HIS A 282 -0.48 -9.25 -15.47
C HIS A 282 -1.75 -8.38 -15.36
N GLY A 283 -1.68 -7.09 -15.76
CA GLY A 283 -2.78 -6.13 -15.56
C GLY A 283 -4.14 -6.59 -16.13
N GLU A 284 -4.18 -7.11 -17.36
CA GLU A 284 -5.44 -7.58 -17.97
C GLU A 284 -6.01 -8.80 -17.25
N GLU A 285 -5.18 -9.80 -16.92
CA GLU A 285 -5.61 -10.99 -16.19
C GLU A 285 -6.14 -10.66 -14.81
N ILE A 286 -5.48 -9.73 -14.10
CA ILE A 286 -5.92 -9.22 -12.80
C ILE A 286 -7.26 -8.49 -12.94
N LYS A 287 -7.40 -7.63 -13.95
CA LYS A 287 -8.63 -6.87 -14.22
C LYS A 287 -9.82 -7.81 -14.46
N GLU A 288 -9.65 -8.83 -15.30
CA GLU A 288 -10.67 -9.83 -15.55
C GLU A 288 -11.04 -10.61 -14.29
N ALA A 289 -10.05 -11.04 -13.51
CA ALA A 289 -10.27 -11.80 -12.29
C ALA A 289 -10.99 -10.97 -11.21
N VAL A 290 -10.61 -9.71 -11.01
CA VAL A 290 -11.28 -8.78 -10.08
C VAL A 290 -12.72 -8.52 -10.52
N SER A 291 -12.94 -8.21 -11.79
CA SER A 291 -14.29 -7.96 -12.30
C SER A 291 -15.19 -9.19 -12.15
N LYS A 292 -14.65 -10.39 -12.42
CA LYS A 292 -15.38 -11.65 -12.20
C LYS A 292 -15.68 -11.85 -10.72
N PHE A 293 -14.69 -11.64 -9.83
CA PHE A 293 -14.87 -11.79 -8.39
C PHE A 293 -15.98 -10.90 -7.85
N ILE A 294 -15.97 -9.59 -8.20
CA ILE A 294 -17.02 -8.64 -7.80
C ILE A 294 -18.39 -9.10 -8.31
N ASN A 295 -18.49 -9.45 -9.60
CA ASN A 295 -19.75 -9.91 -10.20
C ASN A 295 -20.29 -11.18 -9.52
N ASP A 296 -19.44 -12.10 -9.09
CA ASP A 296 -19.86 -13.34 -8.42
C ASP A 296 -20.32 -13.06 -6.98
N CYS A 297 -19.69 -12.11 -6.27
CA CYS A 297 -20.14 -11.63 -4.96
C CYS A 297 -21.54 -10.98 -5.05
N GLU A 298 -21.77 -10.08 -6.00
CA GLU A 298 -23.05 -9.39 -6.18
C GLU A 298 -24.20 -10.36 -6.50
N LYS A 299 -23.95 -11.42 -7.26
CA LYS A 299 -24.97 -12.44 -7.52
C LYS A 299 -25.35 -13.24 -6.27
N THR A 300 -24.40 -13.46 -5.37
CA THR A 300 -24.63 -14.22 -4.14
C THR A 300 -25.42 -13.41 -3.13
N ASP A 301 -25.12 -12.12 -2.99
CA ASP A 301 -25.87 -11.20 -2.13
C ASP A 301 -27.33 -10.96 -2.60
N CYS A 302 -27.63 -11.13 -3.89
CA CYS A 302 -28.99 -11.06 -4.42
C CYS A 302 -29.85 -12.29 -4.11
N LEU A 303 -29.28 -13.36 -3.56
CA LEU A 303 -29.97 -14.62 -3.26
C LEU A 303 -30.30 -14.80 -1.77
N VAL A 304 -29.94 -13.83 -0.92
CA VAL A 304 -30.21 -13.77 0.52
C VAL A 304 -31.22 -12.67 0.80
#